data_0c6885f1101ccb2cc177d5bfc2fde366
#
_entry.id   0c6885f1101ccb2cc177d5bfc2fde366
#
_cell.length_a   1.000
_cell.length_b   1.000
_cell.length_c   1.000
_cell.angle_alpha   90.00
_cell.angle_beta   90.00
_cell.angle_gamma   90.00
#
_symmetry.space_group_name_H-M   'P 1'
#
loop_
_entity.id
_entity.type
_entity.pdbx_description
1 polymer ?
#
loop_
_entity_poly.entity_id
_entity_poly.type
_entity_poly.pdbx_seq_one_letter_code
_entity_poly.pdbx_strand_id
1 'polypeptide(L)'
;MEEILQKIFPNSAEKAVDSVLNLYEKQWFVISNFIYFAIIKEQKLFESTKKTTLQKDYYKAITKWDFLLPDGIALQTFYRLANRRFSLPTKNLSNLNGTDFVPYFLDEIKKRYGSQRISISLYWAKKEIVQEVKNTFSYKWFEVSYIQDWYSEFDRESFKKSKNNNEEVLNILLVAMSTPTNPIQELRTMKNYYKIKESNLIVFTVWWLFDFLAWESPNNSVKKWTQKRAPKFVRKIKLEWLWRFITDPKRNYKKVKNSFAVFPYIFRYLLLKKD
;
A
#
# COMPACT_ATOMS: atom_id res chain seq x y z
N MET A 1 16.29 -6.35 -9.36
CA MET A 1 15.87 -4.93 -9.29
C MET A 1 15.14 -4.51 -10.55
N GLU A 2 15.70 -4.73 -11.72
CA GLU A 2 15.07 -4.42 -13.01
C GLU A 2 13.68 -5.05 -13.14
N GLU A 3 13.55 -6.34 -12.83
CA GLU A 3 12.28 -7.05 -12.83
C GLU A 3 11.19 -6.35 -12.00
N ILE A 4 11.53 -5.82 -10.81
CA ILE A 4 10.57 -5.05 -10.01
C ILE A 4 10.26 -3.71 -10.67
N LEU A 5 11.27 -3.00 -11.20
CA LEU A 5 11.06 -1.72 -11.85
C LEU A 5 10.17 -1.83 -13.08
N GLN A 6 10.33 -2.92 -13.87
CA GLN A 6 9.48 -3.21 -15.03
C GLN A 6 8.03 -3.56 -14.64
N LYS A 7 7.81 -4.11 -13.45
CA LYS A 7 6.47 -4.43 -12.92
C LYS A 7 5.73 -3.27 -12.26
N ILE A 8 6.42 -2.15 -11.98
CA ILE A 8 5.75 -0.99 -11.39
C ILE A 8 4.71 -0.46 -12.36
N PHE A 9 3.48 -0.28 -11.87
CA PHE A 9 2.37 0.22 -12.67
C PHE A 9 2.67 1.62 -13.23
N PRO A 10 2.67 1.80 -14.56
CA PRO A 10 3.25 2.99 -15.16
C PRO A 10 2.27 4.15 -15.35
N ASN A 11 0.96 3.92 -15.19
CA ASN A 11 -0.08 4.83 -15.62
C ASN A 11 -0.70 5.68 -14.49
N SER A 12 -1.75 6.46 -14.83
CA SER A 12 -2.50 7.31 -13.91
C SER A 12 -3.35 6.51 -12.90
N ALA A 13 -3.89 7.20 -11.90
CA ALA A 13 -4.79 6.61 -10.92
C ALA A 13 -6.07 6.06 -11.56
N GLU A 14 -6.65 6.78 -12.54
CA GLU A 14 -7.83 6.34 -13.28
C GLU A 14 -7.59 5.01 -14.00
N LYS A 15 -6.49 4.91 -14.77
CA LYS A 15 -6.10 3.66 -15.42
C LYS A 15 -5.78 2.55 -14.44
N ALA A 16 -5.28 2.87 -13.23
CA ALA A 16 -5.05 1.88 -12.19
C ALA A 16 -6.37 1.31 -11.66
N VAL A 17 -7.39 2.16 -11.44
CA VAL A 17 -8.74 1.69 -11.06
C VAL A 17 -9.28 0.73 -12.12
N ASP A 18 -9.28 1.12 -13.39
CA ASP A 18 -9.77 0.29 -14.48
C ASP A 18 -9.00 -1.03 -14.61
N SER A 19 -7.68 -0.98 -14.48
CA SER A 19 -6.84 -2.18 -14.55
C SER A 19 -7.11 -3.16 -13.41
N VAL A 20 -7.30 -2.66 -12.18
CA VAL A 20 -7.65 -3.48 -11.01
C VAL A 20 -9.01 -4.13 -11.21
N LEU A 21 -10.02 -3.38 -11.66
CA LEU A 21 -11.37 -3.89 -11.89
C LEU A 21 -11.40 -4.90 -13.04
N ASN A 22 -10.79 -4.60 -14.18
CA ASN A 22 -10.73 -5.51 -15.32
C ASN A 22 -10.01 -6.82 -14.99
N LEU A 23 -8.98 -6.78 -14.15
CA LEU A 23 -8.31 -7.99 -13.72
C LEU A 23 -9.15 -8.76 -12.70
N TYR A 24 -9.83 -8.06 -11.80
CA TYR A 24 -10.76 -8.66 -10.84
C TYR A 24 -11.90 -9.40 -11.55
N GLU A 25 -12.52 -8.80 -12.57
CA GLU A 25 -13.58 -9.45 -13.37
C GLU A 25 -13.11 -10.75 -14.06
N LYS A 26 -11.80 -10.83 -14.38
CA LYS A 26 -11.23 -12.02 -15.04
C LYS A 26 -10.87 -13.14 -14.07
N GLN A 27 -10.40 -12.83 -12.87
CA GLN A 27 -9.83 -13.83 -11.98
C GLN A 27 -10.40 -13.84 -10.57
N TRP A 28 -11.36 -12.94 -10.26
CA TRP A 28 -12.04 -12.83 -8.96
C TRP A 28 -11.15 -12.59 -7.74
N PHE A 29 -9.88 -12.35 -7.97
CA PHE A 29 -8.90 -12.05 -6.95
C PHE A 29 -7.82 -11.13 -7.48
N VAL A 30 -7.60 -10.01 -6.82
CA VAL A 30 -6.54 -9.05 -7.16
C VAL A 30 -5.80 -8.62 -5.92
N ILE A 31 -4.47 -8.60 -6.01
CA ILE A 31 -3.62 -8.10 -4.96
C ILE A 31 -2.72 -6.97 -5.45
N SER A 32 -2.78 -5.85 -4.74
CA SER A 32 -1.99 -4.66 -5.03
C SER A 32 -1.15 -4.23 -3.82
N ASN A 33 0.11 -3.88 -4.07
CA ASN A 33 0.99 -3.31 -3.06
C ASN A 33 1.50 -1.94 -3.48
N PHE A 34 1.71 -1.07 -2.51
CA PHE A 34 2.35 0.24 -2.71
C PHE A 34 3.85 0.10 -2.53
N ILE A 35 4.58 0.24 -3.64
CA ILE A 35 6.03 0.11 -3.64
C ILE A 35 6.70 1.47 -3.54
N TYR A 36 7.65 1.61 -2.62
CA TYR A 36 8.42 2.83 -2.41
C TYR A 36 9.92 2.56 -2.46
N PHE A 37 10.70 3.61 -2.61
CA PHE A 37 12.15 3.51 -2.84
C PHE A 37 12.90 2.64 -1.84
N ALA A 38 12.54 2.67 -0.55
CA ALA A 38 13.24 1.87 0.46
C ALA A 38 13.10 0.36 0.20
N ILE A 39 11.96 -0.11 -0.33
CA ILE A 39 11.77 -1.53 -0.70
C ILE A 39 12.78 -1.90 -1.80
N ILE A 40 12.92 -1.08 -2.83
CA ILE A 40 13.85 -1.33 -3.94
C ILE A 40 15.31 -1.31 -3.47
N LYS A 41 15.67 -0.32 -2.65
CA LYS A 41 17.00 -0.22 -2.04
C LYS A 41 17.31 -1.45 -1.19
N GLU A 42 16.37 -1.89 -0.38
CA GLU A 42 16.57 -3.02 0.50
C GLU A 42 16.62 -4.35 -0.25
N GLN A 43 15.90 -4.49 -1.35
CA GLN A 43 16.03 -5.67 -2.20
C GLN A 43 17.48 -5.89 -2.64
N LYS A 44 18.21 -4.84 -2.97
CA LYS A 44 19.60 -4.98 -3.39
C LYS A 44 20.56 -5.31 -2.25
N LEU A 45 20.33 -4.74 -1.06
CA LEU A 45 21.03 -5.16 0.16
C LEU A 45 20.74 -6.62 0.52
N PHE A 46 19.67 -7.15 -0.04
CA PHE A 46 19.16 -8.49 0.15
C PHE A 46 19.93 -9.59 -0.60
N GLU A 47 20.49 -9.27 -1.75
CA GLU A 47 21.44 -10.13 -2.46
C GLU A 47 22.72 -10.37 -1.63
N SER A 48 22.97 -9.53 -0.61
CA SER A 48 24.03 -9.73 0.38
C SER A 48 23.47 -10.43 1.62
N THR A 49 24.02 -11.52 1.97
CA THR A 49 23.86 -12.61 2.96
C THR A 49 23.22 -12.39 4.34
N LYS A 50 22.77 -11.21 4.75
CA LYS A 50 22.41 -10.89 6.15
C LYS A 50 20.91 -10.84 6.50
N LYS A 51 19.99 -11.17 5.59
CA LYS A 51 18.55 -11.09 5.87
C LYS A 51 17.90 -12.43 6.17
N THR A 52 16.85 -12.39 7.01
CA THR A 52 16.09 -13.57 7.39
C THR A 52 15.41 -14.23 6.17
N THR A 53 15.18 -15.53 6.22
CA THR A 53 14.45 -16.29 5.18
C THR A 53 13.12 -15.64 4.83
N LEU A 54 12.42 -15.10 5.85
CA LEU A 54 11.12 -14.49 5.68
C LEU A 54 11.14 -13.18 4.89
N GLN A 55 12.17 -12.35 5.09
CA GLN A 55 12.37 -11.16 4.26
C GLN A 55 12.67 -11.57 2.82
N LYS A 56 13.39 -12.67 2.61
CA LYS A 56 13.63 -13.27 1.29
C LYS A 56 12.33 -13.68 0.61
N ASP A 57 11.48 -14.35 1.31
CA ASP A 57 10.19 -14.79 0.79
C ASP A 57 9.27 -13.61 0.43
N TYR A 58 9.30 -12.54 1.24
CA TYR A 58 8.56 -11.33 0.95
C TYR A 58 8.97 -10.69 -0.37
N TYR A 59 10.27 -10.51 -0.59
CA TYR A 59 10.77 -9.91 -1.84
C TYR A 59 10.50 -10.78 -3.07
N LYS A 60 10.53 -12.11 -2.93
CA LYS A 60 10.10 -13.02 -3.97
C LYS A 60 8.60 -12.93 -4.23
N ALA A 61 7.80 -12.70 -3.17
CA ALA A 61 6.36 -12.60 -3.28
C ALA A 61 5.90 -11.33 -4.00
N ILE A 62 6.54 -10.18 -3.75
CA ILE A 62 6.12 -8.91 -4.39
C ILE A 62 6.23 -8.94 -5.92
N THR A 63 7.15 -9.74 -6.48
CA THR A 63 7.23 -9.92 -7.93
C THR A 63 6.09 -10.76 -8.50
N LYS A 64 5.33 -11.45 -7.65
CA LYS A 64 4.17 -12.26 -8.03
C LYS A 64 2.83 -11.57 -7.84
N TRP A 65 2.81 -10.39 -7.22
CA TRP A 65 1.58 -9.63 -7.03
C TRP A 65 1.12 -9.00 -8.34
N ASP A 66 -0.18 -8.79 -8.45
CA ASP A 66 -0.80 -8.31 -9.69
C ASP A 66 -0.39 -6.88 -10.01
N PHE A 67 -0.38 -6.01 -8.99
CA PHE A 67 -0.01 -4.61 -9.16
C PHE A 67 1.02 -4.15 -8.12
N LEU A 68 2.06 -3.48 -8.60
CA LEU A 68 3.00 -2.70 -7.80
C LEU A 68 2.74 -1.21 -8.07
N LEU A 69 1.98 -0.57 -7.18
CA LEU A 69 1.59 0.84 -7.31
C LEU A 69 2.70 1.75 -6.77
N PRO A 70 3.16 2.74 -7.54
CA PRO A 70 4.31 3.57 -7.13
C PRO A 70 3.95 4.57 -6.05
N ASP A 71 4.72 4.57 -4.95
CA ASP A 71 4.55 5.46 -3.81
C ASP A 71 5.79 6.33 -3.58
N GLY A 72 5.59 7.62 -3.64
CA GLY A 72 6.52 8.65 -3.21
C GLY A 72 7.55 9.13 -4.23
N ILE A 73 7.97 10.38 -4.02
CA ILE A 73 8.89 11.12 -4.89
C ILE A 73 10.24 10.42 -5.06
N ALA A 74 10.77 9.83 -3.98
CA ALA A 74 12.06 9.15 -4.03
C ALA A 74 12.06 8.01 -5.05
N LEU A 75 10.96 7.24 -5.14
CA LEU A 75 10.79 6.22 -6.15
C LEU A 75 10.66 6.82 -7.56
N GLN A 76 9.84 7.87 -7.72
CA GLN A 76 9.67 8.53 -9.01
C GLN A 76 11.00 9.08 -9.56
N THR A 77 11.81 9.71 -8.69
CA THR A 77 13.13 10.23 -9.05
C THR A 77 14.08 9.11 -9.43
N PHE A 78 14.14 8.05 -8.62
CA PHE A 78 14.98 6.90 -8.89
C PHE A 78 14.58 6.22 -10.22
N TYR A 79 13.29 5.98 -10.43
CA TYR A 79 12.77 5.34 -11.64
C TYR A 79 13.11 6.13 -12.91
N ARG A 80 12.91 7.45 -12.88
CA ARG A 80 13.26 8.33 -14.01
C ARG A 80 14.74 8.27 -14.38
N LEU A 81 15.63 8.19 -13.38
CA LEU A 81 17.06 8.07 -13.62
C LEU A 81 17.44 6.65 -14.04
N ALA A 82 16.82 5.63 -13.45
CA ALA A 82 17.04 4.24 -13.80
C ALA A 82 16.60 3.93 -15.25
N ASN A 83 15.62 4.66 -15.77
CA ASN A 83 15.18 4.51 -17.17
C ASN A 83 16.27 4.83 -18.20
N ARG A 84 17.33 5.54 -17.82
CA ARG A 84 18.51 5.75 -18.69
C ARG A 84 19.35 4.49 -18.87
N ARG A 85 19.24 3.56 -17.92
CA ARG A 85 20.01 2.31 -17.88
C ARG A 85 19.16 1.09 -18.25
N PHE A 86 17.92 1.08 -17.83
CA PHE A 86 16.95 0.00 -18.05
C PHE A 86 15.88 0.51 -18.99
N SER A 87 15.50 -0.24 -20.00
CA SER A 87 14.38 0.10 -20.89
C SER A 87 13.06 -0.09 -20.15
N LEU A 88 12.66 0.92 -19.36
CA LEU A 88 11.46 0.85 -18.55
C LEU A 88 10.21 1.28 -19.34
N PRO A 89 9.00 0.80 -18.97
CA PRO A 89 7.76 1.05 -19.71
C PRO A 89 7.37 2.53 -19.87
N THR A 90 7.82 3.39 -18.97
CA THR A 90 7.57 4.83 -19.05
C THR A 90 8.76 5.63 -18.55
N LYS A 91 8.85 6.91 -18.97
CA LYS A 91 9.87 7.83 -18.43
C LYS A 91 9.55 8.35 -17.06
N ASN A 92 8.26 8.50 -16.75
CA ASN A 92 7.80 9.09 -15.49
C ASN A 92 6.68 8.25 -14.89
N LEU A 93 6.76 8.00 -13.59
CA LEU A 93 5.70 7.37 -12.81
C LEU A 93 4.72 8.40 -12.26
N SER A 94 3.44 8.07 -12.28
CA SER A 94 2.44 8.75 -11.44
C SER A 94 2.70 8.41 -9.96
N ASN A 95 2.37 9.32 -9.05
CA ASN A 95 2.40 9.00 -7.62
C ASN A 95 1.04 8.40 -7.22
N LEU A 96 1.02 7.10 -7.00
CA LEU A 96 -0.18 6.35 -6.60
C LEU A 96 -0.06 5.91 -5.13
N ASN A 97 0.33 6.83 -4.24
CA ASN A 97 0.47 6.48 -2.83
C ASN A 97 -0.86 5.97 -2.23
N GLY A 98 -0.76 4.99 -1.32
CA GLY A 98 -1.93 4.31 -0.78
C GLY A 98 -2.91 5.22 -0.06
N THR A 99 -2.44 6.33 0.48
CA THR A 99 -3.27 7.29 1.22
C THR A 99 -4.11 8.22 0.32
N ASP A 100 -3.72 8.37 -0.95
CA ASP A 100 -4.51 9.08 -1.96
C ASP A 100 -5.27 8.12 -2.87
N PHE A 101 -4.60 7.06 -3.31
CA PHE A 101 -5.14 6.13 -4.29
C PHE A 101 -6.31 5.31 -3.73
N VAL A 102 -6.20 4.74 -2.52
CA VAL A 102 -7.27 3.89 -2.00
C VAL A 102 -8.58 4.65 -1.75
N PRO A 103 -8.58 5.85 -1.13
CA PRO A 103 -9.80 6.65 -1.08
C PRO A 103 -10.36 7.00 -2.46
N TYR A 104 -9.49 7.36 -3.42
CA TYR A 104 -9.91 7.61 -4.80
C TYR A 104 -10.52 6.37 -5.46
N PHE A 105 -9.90 5.20 -5.29
CA PHE A 105 -10.43 3.92 -5.77
C PHE A 105 -11.83 3.64 -5.19
N LEU A 106 -11.99 3.79 -3.88
CA LEU A 106 -13.26 3.58 -3.20
C LEU A 106 -14.34 4.55 -3.68
N ASP A 107 -14.00 5.82 -3.89
CA ASP A 107 -14.92 6.82 -4.42
C ASP A 107 -15.34 6.47 -5.86
N GLU A 108 -14.42 6.01 -6.70
CA GLU A 108 -14.72 5.62 -8.09
C GLU A 108 -15.61 4.36 -8.16
N ILE A 109 -15.33 3.33 -7.37
CA ILE A 109 -16.18 2.14 -7.37
C ILE A 109 -17.55 2.42 -6.73
N LYS A 110 -17.63 3.31 -5.74
CA LYS A 110 -18.91 3.77 -5.18
C LYS A 110 -19.78 4.46 -6.24
N LYS A 111 -19.18 5.28 -7.10
CA LYS A 111 -19.89 5.92 -8.22
C LYS A 111 -20.39 4.90 -9.25
N ARG A 112 -19.59 3.86 -9.53
CA ARG A 112 -19.89 2.85 -10.56
C ARG A 112 -20.92 1.81 -10.09
N TYR A 113 -20.82 1.35 -8.85
CA TYR A 113 -21.57 0.19 -8.35
C TYR A 113 -22.54 0.53 -7.20
N GLY A 114 -22.43 1.70 -6.58
CA GLY A 114 -23.15 2.05 -5.36
C GLY A 114 -22.47 1.50 -4.09
N SER A 115 -22.65 2.20 -2.97
CA SER A 115 -22.00 1.82 -1.70
C SER A 115 -22.48 0.47 -1.14
N GLN A 116 -23.73 0.09 -1.42
CA GLN A 116 -24.34 -1.17 -0.99
C GLN A 116 -23.69 -2.41 -1.63
N ARG A 117 -22.98 -2.24 -2.74
CA ARG A 117 -22.24 -3.31 -3.42
C ARG A 117 -20.75 -3.35 -3.05
N ILE A 118 -20.37 -2.72 -1.95
CA ILE A 118 -18.98 -2.64 -1.52
C ILE A 118 -18.89 -3.07 -0.05
N SER A 119 -18.16 -4.13 0.22
CA SER A 119 -17.90 -4.64 1.57
C SER A 119 -16.40 -4.47 1.89
N ILE A 120 -16.08 -3.78 2.98
CA ILE A 120 -14.71 -3.48 3.39
C ILE A 120 -14.32 -4.34 4.58
N SER A 121 -13.13 -4.91 4.52
CA SER A 121 -12.50 -5.64 5.60
C SER A 121 -11.18 -4.96 5.99
N LEU A 122 -10.93 -4.85 7.29
CA LEU A 122 -9.78 -4.12 7.85
C LEU A 122 -8.91 -5.07 8.66
N TYR A 123 -7.62 -5.07 8.36
CA TYR A 123 -6.67 -5.89 9.10
C TYR A 123 -5.38 -5.14 9.43
N TRP A 124 -4.88 -5.37 10.64
CA TRP A 124 -3.56 -4.99 11.10
C TRP A 124 -3.37 -3.51 11.47
N ALA A 125 -4.00 -3.09 12.54
CA ALA A 125 -3.63 -1.88 13.29
C ALA A 125 -3.93 -2.10 14.77
N LYS A 126 -3.63 -1.14 15.63
CA LYS A 126 -4.11 -1.16 17.02
C LYS A 126 -5.63 -1.22 17.04
N LYS A 127 -6.19 -1.94 18.00
CA LYS A 127 -7.65 -2.14 18.13
C LYS A 127 -8.43 -0.83 18.04
N GLU A 128 -7.96 0.19 18.76
CA GLU A 128 -8.59 1.50 18.79
C GLU A 128 -8.54 2.20 17.41
N ILE A 129 -7.42 2.05 16.68
CA ILE A 129 -7.25 2.61 15.33
C ILE A 129 -8.18 1.92 14.35
N VAL A 130 -8.23 0.58 14.36
CA VAL A 130 -9.12 -0.18 13.44
C VAL A 130 -10.58 0.19 13.69
N GLN A 131 -10.98 0.37 14.96
CA GLN A 131 -12.34 0.76 15.31
C GLN A 131 -12.69 2.16 14.79
N GLU A 132 -11.77 3.13 14.90
CA GLU A 132 -12.01 4.48 14.36
C GLU A 132 -12.01 4.50 12.82
N VAL A 133 -11.21 3.65 12.17
CA VAL A 133 -11.27 3.47 10.72
C VAL A 133 -12.63 2.90 10.30
N LYS A 134 -13.16 1.91 11.04
CA LYS A 134 -14.51 1.39 10.84
C LYS A 134 -15.54 2.52 10.93
N ASN A 135 -15.49 3.33 11.99
CA ASN A 135 -16.41 4.46 12.19
C ASN A 135 -16.34 5.43 11.00
N THR A 136 -15.13 5.74 10.50
CA THR A 136 -14.93 6.61 9.32
C THR A 136 -15.57 6.02 8.07
N PHE A 137 -15.41 4.73 7.80
CA PHE A 137 -16.04 4.09 6.64
C PHE A 137 -17.54 4.03 6.77
N SER A 138 -18.08 3.68 7.95
CA SER A 138 -19.53 3.70 8.20
C SER A 138 -20.13 5.09 8.02
N TYR A 139 -19.44 6.14 8.47
CA TYR A 139 -19.84 7.52 8.21
C TYR A 139 -19.84 7.89 6.72
N LYS A 140 -18.94 7.29 5.93
CA LYS A 140 -18.87 7.43 4.45
C LYS A 140 -19.82 6.49 3.70
N TRP A 141 -20.71 5.79 4.42
CA TRP A 141 -21.70 4.85 3.86
C TRP A 141 -21.12 3.58 3.26
N PHE A 142 -20.00 3.10 3.76
CA PHE A 142 -19.45 1.80 3.40
C PHE A 142 -19.77 0.76 4.48
N GLU A 143 -20.13 -0.44 4.06
CA GLU A 143 -20.23 -1.58 4.97
C GLU A 143 -18.83 -2.06 5.36
N VAL A 144 -18.59 -2.24 6.66
CA VAL A 144 -17.37 -2.87 7.17
C VAL A 144 -17.75 -4.21 7.78
N SER A 145 -17.51 -5.27 7.02
CA SER A 145 -17.91 -6.65 7.36
C SER A 145 -16.93 -7.35 8.31
N TYR A 146 -15.66 -6.96 8.29
CA TYR A 146 -14.64 -7.59 9.12
C TYR A 146 -13.63 -6.59 9.64
N ILE A 147 -13.23 -6.77 10.91
CA ILE A 147 -12.12 -6.03 11.52
C ILE A 147 -11.27 -6.98 12.35
N GLN A 148 -9.94 -6.85 12.20
CA GLN A 148 -9.00 -7.54 13.07
C GLN A 148 -7.79 -6.67 13.37
N ASP A 149 -7.38 -6.64 14.62
CA ASP A 149 -6.21 -5.91 15.06
C ASP A 149 -4.89 -6.67 14.80
N TRP A 150 -3.78 -6.11 15.23
CA TRP A 150 -2.44 -6.66 15.02
C TRP A 150 -1.97 -7.64 16.13
N TYR A 151 -2.74 -7.82 17.18
CA TYR A 151 -2.34 -8.64 18.34
C TYR A 151 -2.45 -10.15 18.07
N SER A 152 -3.22 -10.54 17.07
CA SER A 152 -3.43 -11.92 16.66
C SER A 152 -2.99 -12.18 15.22
N GLU A 153 -2.69 -13.44 14.91
CA GLU A 153 -2.52 -13.88 13.53
C GLU A 153 -3.85 -13.73 12.78
N PHE A 154 -3.75 -13.54 11.46
CA PHE A 154 -4.94 -13.39 10.62
C PHE A 154 -5.89 -14.59 10.75
N ASP A 155 -7.09 -14.33 11.26
CA ASP A 155 -8.14 -15.34 11.40
C ASP A 155 -8.90 -15.49 10.08
N ARG A 156 -8.41 -16.46 9.28
CA ARG A 156 -8.97 -16.78 7.98
C ARG A 156 -10.42 -17.26 8.04
N GLU A 157 -10.77 -18.05 9.05
CA GLU A 157 -12.12 -18.65 9.13
C GLU A 157 -13.16 -17.59 9.49
N SER A 158 -12.86 -16.74 10.46
CA SER A 158 -13.74 -15.60 10.78
C SER A 158 -13.85 -14.62 9.60
N PHE A 159 -12.76 -14.36 8.90
CA PHE A 159 -12.79 -13.54 7.68
C PHE A 159 -13.67 -14.13 6.60
N LYS A 160 -13.54 -15.44 6.30
CA LYS A 160 -14.39 -16.12 5.30
C LYS A 160 -15.87 -16.04 5.64
N LYS A 161 -16.23 -16.22 6.93
CA LYS A 161 -17.61 -16.13 7.39
C LYS A 161 -18.18 -14.73 7.28
N SER A 162 -17.35 -13.71 7.46
CA SER A 162 -17.75 -12.30 7.41
C SER A 162 -17.78 -11.71 5.99
N LYS A 163 -17.05 -12.32 5.06
CA LYS A 163 -17.01 -11.88 3.67
C LYS A 163 -18.39 -12.05 3.01
N ASN A 164 -18.82 -11.04 2.28
CA ASN A 164 -20.06 -11.15 1.53
C ASN A 164 -19.92 -12.14 0.37
N ASN A 165 -20.76 -13.18 0.34
CA ASN A 165 -20.73 -14.22 -0.68
C ASN A 165 -21.57 -13.90 -1.92
N ASN A 166 -22.27 -12.74 -1.94
CA ASN A 166 -22.96 -12.29 -3.13
C ASN A 166 -21.93 -11.84 -4.18
N GLU A 167 -22.02 -12.42 -5.37
CA GLU A 167 -21.12 -12.11 -6.50
C GLU A 167 -21.23 -10.66 -6.98
N GLU A 168 -22.36 -10.00 -6.73
CA GLU A 168 -22.54 -8.59 -7.05
C GLU A 168 -21.84 -7.63 -6.08
N VAL A 169 -21.31 -8.14 -4.96
CA VAL A 169 -20.62 -7.35 -3.94
C VAL A 169 -19.12 -7.43 -4.09
N LEU A 170 -18.49 -6.29 -4.27
CA LEU A 170 -17.03 -6.15 -4.27
C LEU A 170 -16.51 -6.23 -2.84
N ASN A 171 -15.80 -7.31 -2.51
CA ASN A 171 -15.12 -7.44 -1.24
C ASN A 171 -13.73 -6.84 -1.32
N ILE A 172 -13.40 -5.91 -0.42
CA ILE A 172 -12.11 -5.22 -0.39
C ILE A 172 -11.46 -5.45 0.97
N LEU A 173 -10.23 -5.97 0.98
CA LEU A 173 -9.43 -6.09 2.18
C LEU A 173 -8.32 -5.05 2.18
N LEU A 174 -8.30 -4.23 3.21
CA LEU A 174 -7.23 -3.28 3.49
C LEU A 174 -6.32 -3.84 4.59
N VAL A 175 -5.03 -4.05 4.26
CA VAL A 175 -4.03 -4.62 5.17
C VAL A 175 -3.02 -3.54 5.53
N ALA A 176 -3.10 -3.00 6.76
CA ALA A 176 -2.25 -1.89 7.21
C ALA A 176 -0.96 -2.39 7.86
N MET A 177 0.00 -2.86 7.06
CA MET A 177 1.23 -3.45 7.57
C MET A 177 2.47 -2.60 7.32
N SER A 178 3.48 -2.81 8.15
CA SER A 178 4.75 -2.10 8.10
C SER A 178 5.81 -2.90 7.37
N THR A 179 5.94 -2.71 6.09
CA THR A 179 7.01 -3.27 5.28
C THR A 179 8.07 -2.21 4.95
N PRO A 180 9.30 -2.57 4.72
CA PRO A 180 9.94 -3.90 4.71
C PRO A 180 10.43 -4.36 6.09
N THR A 181 10.25 -3.56 7.15
CA THR A 181 10.84 -3.83 8.46
C THR A 181 10.20 -5.02 9.17
N ASN A 182 8.91 -5.25 8.92
CA ASN A 182 8.20 -6.42 9.46
C ASN A 182 7.20 -6.99 8.44
N PRO A 183 7.68 -7.70 7.41
CA PRO A 183 6.83 -8.25 6.34
C PRO A 183 6.06 -9.51 6.76
N ILE A 184 6.29 -10.03 7.98
CA ILE A 184 5.86 -11.36 8.41
C ILE A 184 4.36 -11.57 8.25
N GLN A 185 3.58 -10.67 8.80
CA GLN A 185 2.12 -10.82 8.82
C GLN A 185 1.51 -10.57 7.44
N GLU A 186 2.05 -9.59 6.71
CA GLU A 186 1.64 -9.34 5.33
C GLU A 186 1.85 -10.58 4.48
N LEU A 187 3.03 -11.20 4.57
CA LEU A 187 3.34 -12.43 3.85
C LEU A 187 2.45 -13.61 4.30
N ARG A 188 2.17 -13.77 5.58
CA ARG A 188 1.27 -14.80 6.11
C ARG A 188 -0.16 -14.58 5.62
N THR A 189 -0.65 -13.35 5.68
CA THR A 189 -1.95 -12.99 5.14
C THR A 189 -2.04 -13.36 3.66
N MET A 190 -1.02 -12.97 2.88
CA MET A 190 -0.95 -13.29 1.46
C MET A 190 -0.92 -14.79 1.17
N LYS A 191 -0.13 -15.57 1.91
CA LYS A 191 -0.11 -17.03 1.77
C LYS A 191 -1.49 -17.65 2.01
N ASN A 192 -2.24 -17.12 2.97
CA ASN A 192 -3.61 -17.56 3.22
C ASN A 192 -4.55 -17.26 2.04
N TYR A 193 -4.33 -16.13 1.34
CA TYR A 193 -5.15 -15.76 0.18
C TYR A 193 -4.77 -16.52 -1.08
N TYR A 194 -3.51 -16.73 -1.37
CA TYR A 194 -3.10 -17.54 -2.53
C TYR A 194 -3.66 -18.97 -2.51
N LYS A 195 -4.03 -19.46 -1.33
CA LYS A 195 -4.72 -20.74 -1.19
C LYS A 195 -6.21 -20.66 -1.51
N ILE A 196 -6.78 -19.43 -1.67
CA ILE A 196 -8.20 -19.20 -1.93
C ILE A 196 -8.34 -18.40 -3.23
N LYS A 197 -7.85 -18.94 -4.34
CA LYS A 197 -7.99 -18.32 -5.68
C LYS A 197 -9.44 -18.09 -6.12
N GLU A 198 -10.40 -18.70 -5.44
CA GLU A 198 -11.84 -18.60 -5.73
C GLU A 198 -12.54 -17.51 -4.92
N SER A 199 -11.81 -16.63 -4.25
CA SER A 199 -12.44 -15.62 -3.42
C SER A 199 -12.60 -14.31 -4.18
N ASN A 200 -13.84 -13.91 -4.36
CA ASN A 200 -14.28 -12.57 -4.71
C ASN A 200 -13.62 -11.54 -3.76
N LEU A 201 -12.41 -11.04 -4.12
CA LEU A 201 -11.62 -10.21 -3.22
C LEU A 201 -10.59 -9.32 -3.93
N ILE A 202 -10.60 -8.02 -3.61
CA ILE A 202 -9.55 -7.08 -3.95
C ILE A 202 -8.75 -6.75 -2.68
N VAL A 203 -7.42 -6.90 -2.71
CA VAL A 203 -6.55 -6.67 -1.57
C VAL A 203 -5.63 -5.49 -1.84
N PHE A 204 -5.58 -4.54 -0.91
CA PHE A 204 -4.58 -3.47 -0.88
C PHE A 204 -3.75 -3.56 0.39
N THR A 205 -2.42 -3.60 0.24
CA THR A 205 -1.53 -3.44 1.38
C THR A 205 -1.29 -1.95 1.59
N VAL A 206 -1.82 -1.40 2.69
CA VAL A 206 -1.85 0.03 2.96
C VAL A 206 -1.17 0.32 4.29
N TRP A 207 -0.21 1.24 4.35
CA TRP A 207 0.51 1.47 5.59
C TRP A 207 -0.08 2.60 6.46
N TRP A 208 -0.03 3.83 5.95
CA TRP A 208 -0.45 5.02 6.70
C TRP A 208 -1.92 5.35 6.56
N LEU A 209 -2.62 4.66 5.70
CA LEU A 209 -4.02 4.96 5.41
C LEU A 209 -4.87 4.92 6.68
N PHE A 210 -4.65 3.92 7.55
CA PHE A 210 -5.45 3.76 8.77
C PHE A 210 -5.19 4.90 9.76
N ASP A 211 -3.96 5.40 9.90
CA ASP A 211 -3.67 6.55 10.76
C ASP A 211 -4.46 7.80 10.31
N PHE A 212 -4.56 8.03 9.00
CA PHE A 212 -5.29 9.18 8.46
C PHE A 212 -6.81 9.00 8.53
N LEU A 213 -7.32 7.83 8.22
CA LEU A 213 -8.75 7.55 8.33
C LEU A 213 -9.22 7.61 9.78
N ALA A 214 -8.46 7.07 10.71
CA ALA A 214 -8.77 7.17 12.14
C ALA A 214 -8.72 8.63 12.63
N TRP A 215 -7.82 9.46 12.09
CA TRP A 215 -7.82 10.89 12.37
C TRP A 215 -9.10 11.59 11.88
N GLU A 216 -9.65 11.17 10.75
CA GLU A 216 -10.87 11.73 10.16
C GLU A 216 -12.16 11.22 10.84
N SER A 217 -12.05 10.26 11.77
CA SER A 217 -13.21 9.72 12.49
C SER A 217 -13.97 10.80 13.24
N PRO A 218 -15.30 10.80 13.19
CA PRO A 218 -16.12 11.76 13.96
C PRO A 218 -15.83 11.72 15.47
N ASN A 219 -15.57 10.53 16.03
CA ASN A 219 -15.31 10.35 17.46
C ASN A 219 -13.89 10.70 17.87
N ASN A 220 -12.93 10.55 16.96
CA ASN A 220 -11.52 10.93 17.08
C ASN A 220 -10.85 10.68 18.45
N SER A 221 -11.14 9.51 19.04
CA SER A 221 -10.59 9.10 20.36
C SER A 221 -9.07 8.85 20.33
N VAL A 222 -8.51 8.62 19.14
CA VAL A 222 -7.12 8.18 18.94
C VAL A 222 -6.18 9.26 18.44
N LYS A 223 -6.52 10.54 18.55
CA LYS A 223 -5.70 11.68 18.07
C LYS A 223 -4.23 11.63 18.51
N LYS A 224 -3.96 11.17 19.72
CA LYS A 224 -2.58 11.07 20.24
C LYS A 224 -1.70 10.08 19.47
N TRP A 225 -2.29 9.08 18.81
CA TRP A 225 -1.57 7.98 18.16
C TRP A 225 -1.64 8.02 16.64
N THR A 226 -2.50 8.86 16.11
CA THR A 226 -2.71 9.04 14.68
C THR A 226 -2.10 10.35 14.21
N GLN A 227 -1.87 10.49 12.93
CA GLN A 227 -1.25 11.67 12.35
C GLN A 227 -2.22 12.37 11.41
N LYS A 228 -2.38 13.69 11.63
CA LYS A 228 -3.12 14.55 10.69
C LYS A 228 -2.41 14.56 9.34
N ARG A 229 -3.20 14.45 8.29
CA ARG A 229 -2.68 14.54 6.93
C ARG A 229 -2.18 15.94 6.62
N ALA A 230 -1.15 16.05 5.81
CA ALA A 230 -0.66 17.34 5.33
C ALA A 230 -1.77 18.08 4.55
N PRO A 231 -1.86 19.42 4.69
CA PRO A 231 -2.79 20.24 3.92
C PRO A 231 -2.67 19.98 2.40
N LYS A 232 -3.78 20.11 1.67
CA LYS A 232 -3.81 19.86 0.21
C LYS A 232 -2.73 20.64 -0.54
N PHE A 233 -2.48 21.90 -0.16
CA PHE A 233 -1.43 22.74 -0.73
C PHE A 233 -0.04 22.11 -0.55
N VAL A 234 0.31 21.68 0.67
CA VAL A 234 1.61 21.06 0.98
C VAL A 234 1.80 19.76 0.17
N ARG A 235 0.74 18.99 -0.02
CA ARG A 235 0.75 17.78 -0.85
C ARG A 235 0.94 18.10 -2.33
N LYS A 236 0.27 19.15 -2.83
CA LYS A 236 0.40 19.61 -4.24
C LYS A 236 1.83 20.02 -4.58
N ILE A 237 2.54 20.69 -3.66
CA ILE A 237 3.94 21.06 -3.84
C ILE A 237 4.92 19.94 -3.44
N LYS A 238 4.40 18.73 -3.15
CA LYS A 238 5.17 17.52 -2.83
C LYS A 238 6.06 17.63 -1.58
N LEU A 239 5.72 18.47 -0.63
CA LEU A 239 6.43 18.69 0.64
C LEU A 239 5.76 17.97 1.83
N GLU A 240 4.94 16.94 1.61
CA GLU A 240 4.30 16.17 2.67
C GLU A 240 5.31 15.53 3.64
N TRP A 241 6.46 15.07 3.15
CA TRP A 241 7.53 14.52 3.97
C TRP A 241 8.11 15.56 4.94
N LEU A 242 8.25 16.83 4.50
CA LEU A 242 8.72 17.93 5.33
C LEU A 242 7.67 18.30 6.39
N TRP A 243 6.40 18.36 6.00
CA TRP A 243 5.29 18.57 6.92
C TRP A 243 5.28 17.53 8.05
N ARG A 244 5.38 16.25 7.69
CA ARG A 244 5.46 15.14 8.67
C ARG A 244 6.67 15.27 9.59
N PHE A 245 7.80 15.69 9.06
CA PHE A 245 9.01 15.90 9.84
C PHE A 245 8.85 17.06 10.84
N ILE A 246 8.28 18.18 10.42
CA ILE A 246 8.05 19.35 11.28
C ILE A 246 7.02 19.03 12.38
N THR A 247 5.93 18.33 12.03
CA THR A 247 4.84 18.03 12.98
C THR A 247 5.16 16.90 13.95
N ASP A 248 6.00 15.95 13.58
CA ASP A 248 6.45 14.84 14.43
C ASP A 248 7.87 14.38 14.05
N PRO A 249 8.90 15.13 14.46
CA PRO A 249 10.28 14.85 14.11
C PRO A 249 10.77 13.49 14.66
N LYS A 250 10.39 13.12 15.88
CA LYS A 250 10.83 11.89 16.52
C LYS A 250 10.36 10.65 15.73
N ARG A 251 9.10 10.64 15.32
CA ARG A 251 8.49 9.52 14.57
C ARG A 251 9.00 9.44 13.13
N ASN A 252 9.29 10.59 12.52
CA ASN A 252 9.59 10.66 11.09
C ASN A 252 11.07 10.75 10.74
N TYR A 253 11.97 11.01 11.71
CA TYR A 253 13.42 11.17 11.46
C TYR A 253 14.04 10.02 10.65
N LYS A 254 13.81 8.77 11.06
CA LYS A 254 14.35 7.60 10.36
C LYS A 254 13.84 7.50 8.91
N LYS A 255 12.60 7.90 8.66
CA LYS A 255 11.99 7.84 7.34
C LYS A 255 12.53 8.92 6.41
N VAL A 256 12.67 10.13 6.94
CA VAL A 256 13.28 11.25 6.22
C VAL A 256 14.73 10.92 5.88
N LYS A 257 15.52 10.44 6.85
CA LYS A 257 16.89 9.96 6.61
C LYS A 257 16.95 8.89 5.52
N ASN A 258 16.04 7.92 5.54
CA ASN A 258 15.97 6.86 4.51
C ASN A 258 15.57 7.41 3.13
N SER A 259 14.72 8.43 3.07
CA SER A 259 14.36 9.09 1.81
C SER A 259 15.54 9.85 1.21
N PHE A 260 16.35 10.51 2.02
CA PHE A 260 17.59 11.16 1.54
C PHE A 260 18.65 10.15 1.09
N ALA A 261 18.63 8.92 1.56
CA ALA A 261 19.52 7.87 1.08
C ALA A 261 19.35 7.53 -0.42
N VAL A 262 18.31 8.07 -1.06
CA VAL A 262 18.15 7.95 -2.52
C VAL A 262 19.30 8.58 -3.28
N PHE A 263 19.81 9.74 -2.84
CA PHE A 263 20.87 10.47 -3.54
C PHE A 263 22.21 9.71 -3.61
N PRO A 264 22.82 9.29 -2.49
CA PRO A 264 24.04 8.50 -2.56
C PRO A 264 23.83 7.15 -3.25
N TYR A 265 22.65 6.56 -3.16
CA TYR A 265 22.31 5.33 -3.86
C TYR A 265 22.27 5.54 -5.38
N ILE A 266 21.63 6.62 -5.87
CA ILE A 266 21.61 7.01 -7.28
C ILE A 266 23.03 7.21 -7.77
N PHE A 267 23.82 8.02 -7.05
CA PHE A 267 25.19 8.32 -7.43
C PHE A 267 26.03 7.03 -7.54
N ARG A 268 26.00 6.22 -6.50
CA ARG A 268 26.80 4.98 -6.47
C ARG A 268 26.33 3.95 -7.49
N TYR A 269 25.04 3.86 -7.76
CA TYR A 269 24.48 2.75 -8.52
C TYR A 269 24.18 3.06 -9.98
N LEU A 270 23.69 4.25 -10.27
CA LEU A 270 23.32 4.64 -11.62
C LEU A 270 24.42 5.40 -12.36
N LEU A 271 25.29 6.11 -11.62
CA LEU A 271 26.31 6.96 -12.22
C LEU A 271 27.72 6.36 -12.22
N LEU A 272 28.10 5.61 -11.17
CA LEU A 272 29.46 5.07 -11.03
C LEU A 272 29.62 3.63 -11.56
N LYS A 273 28.57 2.82 -11.66
CA LYS A 273 28.67 1.51 -12.30
C LYS A 273 28.45 1.65 -13.80
N LYS A 274 29.50 1.95 -14.50
CA LYS A 274 29.70 1.43 -15.85
C LYS A 274 30.06 -0.06 -15.69
N ASP A 275 29.31 -0.94 -16.31
CA ASP A 275 29.66 -2.35 -16.44
C ASP A 275 31.00 -2.44 -17.18
#